data_8ce85c56ba0a284da852d68400a15177
#
_entry.id   8ce85c56ba0a284da852d68400a15177
#
_cell.length_a   1.000
_cell.length_b   1.000
_cell.length_c   1.000
_cell.angle_alpha   90.00
_cell.angle_beta   90.00
_cell.angle_gamma   90.00
#
_symmetry.space_group_name_H-M   'P 1'
#
loop_
_entity.id
_entity.type
_entity.pdbx_description
1 polymer ?
#
loop_
_entity_poly.entity_id
_entity_poly.type
_entity_poly.pdbx_seq_one_letter_code
_entity_poly.pdbx_strand_id
1 'polypeptide(L)'
;MLSTYTSYQLIAKDISKSIAQVEQQPTVDRDTQYYLANIGKVTSIDDFVNNDRLFKYAMKAFGLEDMDYAKAFMVKALKEGVSDSDSFANKLTDKRYAAFVSAFNFAADGTNATTYNPTQQQVTANYATQAEIAGVDPDSDYVKGETTYYLANITKVKSIDDLMSNNRLYTYALAAFGLDSATEDKDFIKSVLQGGVSDSDSVANQQTNKAYTALATAFNFAQYGEDTTTRVAAQQPTVDMYLRQTLEENAGQTNEGVRLALYFQRKAPDITSWYDVLADTALASVVRTALGLPDSFATADIDKQAQLFEQKLDIADFKDPDKLNSFLTRFTSMYEIANPTSTAVTSVSVLFAQPTTVGISTDLMMAMQQLKF
;
A
#
# COMPACT_ATOMS: atom_id res chain seq x y z
N MET A 1 -11.98 -1.62 -26.69
CA MET A 1 -11.34 -1.48 -25.36
C MET A 1 -12.35 -0.90 -24.39
N LEU A 2 -12.27 -1.26 -23.10
CA LEU A 2 -13.08 -0.60 -22.07
C LEU A 2 -12.56 0.84 -21.87
N SER A 3 -13.46 1.77 -21.45
CA SER A 3 -13.03 3.12 -21.09
C SER A 3 -12.11 3.12 -19.88
N THR A 4 -11.29 4.17 -19.72
CA THR A 4 -10.42 4.36 -18.56
C THR A 4 -11.22 4.28 -17.26
N TYR A 5 -12.38 4.92 -17.19
CA TYR A 5 -13.29 4.87 -16.04
C TYR A 5 -13.75 3.43 -15.72
N THR A 6 -14.26 2.72 -16.74
CA THR A 6 -14.77 1.36 -16.54
C THR A 6 -13.67 0.41 -16.09
N SER A 7 -12.48 0.50 -16.70
CA SER A 7 -11.33 -0.33 -16.34
C SER A 7 -10.86 -0.04 -14.89
N TYR A 8 -10.80 1.24 -14.49
CA TYR A 8 -10.51 1.64 -13.13
C TYR A 8 -11.53 1.06 -12.14
N GLN A 9 -12.83 1.23 -12.40
CA GLN A 9 -13.89 0.77 -11.51
C GLN A 9 -13.90 -0.75 -11.33
N LEU A 10 -13.58 -1.54 -12.38
CA LEU A 10 -13.49 -2.99 -12.28
C LEU A 10 -12.40 -3.44 -11.28
N ILE A 11 -11.30 -2.71 -11.21
CA ILE A 11 -10.19 -3.01 -10.27
C ILE A 11 -10.50 -2.44 -8.90
N ALA A 12 -10.91 -1.17 -8.83
CA ALA A 12 -11.07 -0.43 -7.60
C ALA A 12 -12.25 -0.92 -6.73
N LYS A 13 -13.31 -1.48 -7.38
CA LYS A 13 -14.49 -2.02 -6.68
C LYS A 13 -14.14 -3.13 -5.69
N ASP A 14 -13.15 -3.95 -6.01
CA ASP A 14 -12.65 -5.02 -5.15
C ASP A 14 -11.12 -5.14 -5.34
N ILE A 15 -10.43 -4.23 -4.69
CA ILE A 15 -8.97 -4.13 -4.79
C ILE A 15 -8.29 -5.38 -4.20
N SER A 16 -8.84 -5.95 -3.13
CA SER A 16 -8.29 -7.13 -2.48
C SER A 16 -8.34 -8.34 -3.41
N LYS A 17 -9.45 -8.54 -4.12
CA LYS A 17 -9.58 -9.58 -5.14
C LYS A 17 -8.62 -9.36 -6.31
N SER A 18 -8.45 -8.11 -6.74
CA SER A 18 -7.54 -7.78 -7.84
C SER A 18 -6.08 -8.04 -7.44
N ILE A 19 -5.68 -7.74 -6.20
CA ILE A 19 -4.36 -8.06 -5.64
C ILE A 19 -4.18 -9.58 -5.55
N ALA A 20 -5.16 -10.33 -5.05
CA ALA A 20 -5.09 -11.79 -4.99
C ALA A 20 -4.92 -12.45 -6.38
N GLN A 21 -5.50 -11.87 -7.44
CA GLN A 21 -5.27 -12.32 -8.81
C GLN A 21 -3.84 -12.05 -9.29
N VAL A 22 -3.26 -10.92 -8.90
CA VAL A 22 -1.85 -10.60 -9.21
C VAL A 22 -0.92 -11.56 -8.48
N GLU A 23 -1.17 -11.83 -7.20
CA GLU A 23 -0.40 -12.76 -6.38
C GLU A 23 -0.33 -14.17 -7.00
N GLN A 24 -1.43 -14.65 -7.59
CA GLN A 24 -1.51 -15.95 -8.26
C GLN A 24 -0.77 -16.01 -9.61
N GLN A 25 -0.25 -14.91 -10.13
CA GLN A 25 0.54 -14.93 -11.37
C GLN A 25 1.86 -15.68 -11.13
N PRO A 26 2.23 -16.66 -11.97
CA PRO A 26 3.37 -17.56 -11.72
C PRO A 26 4.71 -16.85 -11.47
N THR A 27 4.94 -15.70 -12.10
CA THR A 27 6.15 -14.89 -11.90
C THR A 27 6.12 -14.16 -10.58
N VAL A 28 4.98 -13.58 -10.22
CA VAL A 28 4.75 -12.82 -8.98
C VAL A 28 4.85 -13.75 -7.78
N ASP A 29 4.13 -14.88 -7.81
CA ASP A 29 4.17 -15.90 -6.76
C ASP A 29 5.60 -16.41 -6.52
N ARG A 30 6.31 -16.82 -7.58
CA ARG A 30 7.70 -17.28 -7.49
C ARG A 30 8.65 -16.22 -6.91
N ASP A 31 8.47 -14.94 -7.27
CA ASP A 31 9.34 -13.87 -6.80
C ASP A 31 9.03 -13.51 -5.35
N THR A 32 7.76 -13.54 -4.96
CA THR A 32 7.31 -13.34 -3.56
C THR A 32 7.78 -14.49 -2.66
N GLN A 33 7.61 -15.74 -3.10
CA GLN A 33 8.12 -16.90 -2.35
C GLN A 33 9.65 -16.85 -2.16
N TYR A 34 10.38 -16.48 -3.21
CA TYR A 34 11.83 -16.31 -3.11
C TYR A 34 12.19 -15.21 -2.12
N TYR A 35 11.52 -14.06 -2.20
CA TYR A 35 11.74 -12.94 -1.30
C TYR A 35 11.54 -13.35 0.16
N LEU A 36 10.39 -13.90 0.49
CA LEU A 36 10.06 -14.34 1.87
C LEU A 36 11.01 -15.41 2.39
N ALA A 37 11.41 -16.38 1.54
CA ALA A 37 12.33 -17.45 1.94
C ALA A 37 13.78 -16.99 2.21
N ASN A 38 14.17 -15.81 1.71
CA ASN A 38 15.56 -15.38 1.76
C ASN A 38 15.79 -14.05 2.47
N ILE A 39 14.80 -13.16 2.56
CA ILE A 39 15.00 -11.83 3.15
C ILE A 39 15.41 -11.91 4.63
N GLY A 40 14.87 -12.85 5.39
CA GLY A 40 15.25 -13.07 6.79
C GLY A 40 16.68 -13.57 7.02
N LYS A 41 17.41 -13.92 5.96
CA LYS A 41 18.83 -14.35 6.02
C LYS A 41 19.79 -13.18 5.80
N VAL A 42 19.27 -12.02 5.42
CA VAL A 42 20.05 -10.80 5.18
C VAL A 42 20.42 -10.19 6.51
N THR A 43 21.71 -10.04 6.78
CA THR A 43 22.23 -9.49 8.04
C THR A 43 23.01 -8.20 7.86
N SER A 44 23.24 -7.79 6.62
CA SER A 44 23.98 -6.57 6.30
C SER A 44 23.41 -5.85 5.06
N ILE A 45 23.72 -4.56 4.93
CA ILE A 45 23.41 -3.78 3.75
C ILE A 45 24.05 -4.40 2.50
N ASP A 46 25.28 -4.90 2.62
CA ASP A 46 25.99 -5.52 1.52
C ASP A 46 25.35 -6.82 1.07
N ASP A 47 24.89 -7.67 2.00
CA ASP A 47 24.10 -8.88 1.67
C ASP A 47 22.82 -8.52 0.94
N PHE A 48 22.13 -7.47 1.39
CA PHE A 48 20.88 -7.02 0.79
C PHE A 48 21.07 -6.51 -0.64
N VAL A 49 21.97 -5.56 -0.81
CA VAL A 49 22.18 -4.85 -2.09
C VAL A 49 22.84 -5.75 -3.14
N ASN A 50 23.66 -6.72 -2.72
CA ASN A 50 24.32 -7.67 -3.63
C ASN A 50 23.46 -8.88 -3.98
N ASN A 51 22.36 -9.13 -3.28
CA ASN A 51 21.35 -10.08 -3.73
C ASN A 51 20.38 -9.38 -4.69
N ASP A 52 20.72 -9.37 -5.97
CA ASP A 52 19.96 -8.66 -7.00
C ASP A 52 18.46 -8.98 -6.98
N ARG A 53 18.07 -10.22 -6.67
CA ARG A 53 16.66 -10.62 -6.68
C ARG A 53 15.90 -10.06 -5.48
N LEU A 54 16.49 -10.07 -4.29
CA LEU A 54 15.89 -9.44 -3.10
C LEU A 54 15.83 -7.92 -3.27
N PHE A 55 16.94 -7.33 -3.71
CA PHE A 55 17.04 -5.88 -3.86
C PHE A 55 16.06 -5.34 -4.89
N LYS A 56 15.97 -5.98 -6.08
CA LYS A 56 15.00 -5.59 -7.12
C LYS A 56 13.56 -5.75 -6.67
N TYR A 57 13.23 -6.82 -5.95
CA TYR A 57 11.91 -7.01 -5.38
C TYR A 57 11.54 -5.86 -4.44
N ALA A 58 12.43 -5.52 -3.52
CA ALA A 58 12.24 -4.42 -2.58
C ALA A 58 12.17 -3.07 -3.30
N MET A 59 13.08 -2.78 -4.23
CA MET A 59 13.05 -1.53 -5.02
C MET A 59 11.72 -1.37 -5.76
N LYS A 60 11.22 -2.42 -6.38
CA LYS A 60 9.92 -2.43 -7.07
C LYS A 60 8.77 -2.18 -6.08
N ALA A 61 8.78 -2.80 -4.90
CA ALA A 61 7.75 -2.59 -3.89
C ALA A 61 7.56 -1.10 -3.53
N PHE A 62 8.65 -0.33 -3.56
CA PHE A 62 8.64 1.10 -3.28
C PHE A 62 8.56 1.99 -4.55
N GLY A 63 8.41 1.38 -5.74
CA GLY A 63 8.35 2.11 -7.03
C GLY A 63 9.68 2.78 -7.39
N LEU A 64 10.80 2.15 -7.00
CA LEU A 64 12.17 2.63 -7.22
C LEU A 64 12.94 1.74 -8.21
N GLU A 65 12.26 0.91 -9.00
CA GLU A 65 12.89 -0.03 -9.93
C GLU A 65 13.82 0.65 -10.94
N ASP A 66 13.50 1.86 -11.35
CA ASP A 66 14.35 2.66 -12.25
C ASP A 66 15.70 3.05 -11.64
N MET A 67 15.86 2.85 -10.31
CA MET A 67 17.06 3.19 -9.55
C MET A 67 17.81 1.97 -9.01
N ASP A 68 17.46 0.77 -9.44
CA ASP A 68 18.09 -0.48 -8.96
C ASP A 68 19.59 -0.57 -9.31
N TYR A 69 20.01 0.13 -10.37
CA TYR A 69 21.42 0.25 -10.76
C TYR A 69 22.24 1.16 -9.83
N ALA A 70 21.59 2.05 -9.11
CA ALA A 70 22.23 3.06 -8.27
C ALA A 70 22.60 2.54 -6.87
N LYS A 71 23.20 1.33 -6.79
CA LYS A 71 23.47 0.61 -5.54
C LYS A 71 24.25 1.47 -4.52
N ALA A 72 25.28 2.21 -4.96
CA ALA A 72 26.06 3.07 -4.05
C ALA A 72 25.21 4.18 -3.40
N PHE A 73 24.25 4.73 -4.12
CA PHE A 73 23.31 5.71 -3.61
C PHE A 73 22.40 5.08 -2.53
N MET A 74 21.87 3.90 -2.79
CA MET A 74 21.03 3.18 -1.85
C MET A 74 21.80 2.72 -0.61
N VAL A 75 23.05 2.25 -0.77
CA VAL A 75 23.92 1.92 0.36
C VAL A 75 24.15 3.13 1.26
N LYS A 76 24.39 4.33 0.69
CA LYS A 76 24.52 5.55 1.47
C LYS A 76 23.24 5.85 2.27
N ALA A 77 22.09 5.79 1.62
CA ALA A 77 20.80 6.03 2.28
C ALA A 77 20.54 5.05 3.44
N LEU A 78 20.76 3.74 3.22
CA LEU A 78 20.59 2.70 4.23
C LEU A 78 21.58 2.82 5.41
N LYS A 79 22.80 3.29 5.16
CA LYS A 79 23.81 3.50 6.22
C LYS A 79 23.46 4.67 7.13
N GLU A 80 22.92 5.76 6.58
CA GLU A 80 22.54 6.94 7.36
C GLU A 80 21.20 6.75 8.09
N GLY A 81 20.30 5.88 7.56
CA GLY A 81 18.99 5.65 8.16
C GLY A 81 18.04 6.85 7.99
N VAL A 82 16.99 6.87 8.82
CA VAL A 82 15.96 7.93 8.82
C VAL A 82 15.70 8.55 10.19
N SER A 83 16.46 8.15 11.21
CA SER A 83 16.29 8.65 12.60
C SER A 83 16.67 10.12 12.74
N ASP A 84 17.63 10.59 11.95
CA ASP A 84 18.02 11.99 11.87
C ASP A 84 17.24 12.67 10.73
N SER A 85 16.56 13.78 11.03
CA SER A 85 15.85 14.61 10.05
C SER A 85 16.78 15.09 8.92
N ASP A 86 18.07 15.25 9.23
CA ASP A 86 19.11 15.68 8.30
C ASP A 86 19.78 14.55 7.54
N SER A 87 19.36 13.29 7.74
CA SER A 87 19.90 12.14 7.00
C SER A 87 19.69 12.26 5.49
N PHE A 88 20.51 11.57 4.75
CA PHE A 88 20.51 11.63 3.28
C PHE A 88 19.11 11.32 2.70
N ALA A 89 18.46 10.26 3.17
CA ALA A 89 17.14 9.86 2.67
C ALA A 89 16.04 10.89 3.01
N ASN A 90 16.09 11.50 4.21
CA ASN A 90 15.11 12.50 4.64
C ASN A 90 15.21 13.83 3.87
N LYS A 91 16.42 14.19 3.40
CA LYS A 91 16.66 15.39 2.58
C LYS A 91 16.23 15.27 1.14
N LEU A 92 15.99 14.05 0.65
CA LEU A 92 15.52 13.87 -0.71
C LEU A 92 14.06 14.35 -0.85
N THR A 93 13.79 15.01 -1.97
CA THR A 93 12.45 15.46 -2.33
C THR A 93 11.52 14.25 -2.52
N ASP A 94 12.03 13.20 -3.14
CA ASP A 94 11.31 11.95 -3.33
C ASP A 94 11.28 11.12 -2.04
N LYS A 95 10.14 11.10 -1.38
CA LYS A 95 9.94 10.43 -0.08
C LYS A 95 9.91 8.91 -0.17
N ARG A 96 9.89 8.34 -1.37
CA ARG A 96 9.99 6.88 -1.56
C ARG A 96 11.31 6.34 -1.00
N TYR A 97 12.40 7.09 -1.10
CA TYR A 97 13.68 6.70 -0.52
C TYR A 97 13.64 6.64 1.01
N ALA A 98 13.04 7.62 1.65
CA ALA A 98 12.90 7.60 3.11
C ALA A 98 11.99 6.44 3.57
N ALA A 99 10.91 6.15 2.85
CA ALA A 99 10.04 5.01 3.11
C ALA A 99 10.78 3.67 2.94
N PHE A 100 11.59 3.53 1.87
CA PHE A 100 12.43 2.35 1.66
C PHE A 100 13.42 2.15 2.80
N VAL A 101 14.15 3.20 3.18
CA VAL A 101 15.16 3.14 4.27
C VAL A 101 14.48 2.86 5.62
N SER A 102 13.28 3.38 5.85
CA SER A 102 12.51 3.07 7.06
C SER A 102 12.11 1.60 7.15
N ALA A 103 11.76 0.98 6.02
CA ALA A 103 11.38 -0.44 5.96
C ALA A 103 12.59 -1.37 6.12
N PHE A 104 13.79 -0.92 5.74
CA PHE A 104 15.06 -1.66 5.83
C PHE A 104 16.05 -0.88 6.68
N ASN A 105 15.68 -0.61 7.95
CA ASN A 105 16.42 0.32 8.80
C ASN A 105 17.68 -0.31 9.42
N PHE A 106 18.65 -0.67 8.58
CA PHE A 106 19.94 -1.23 9.03
C PHE A 106 20.69 -0.31 10.01
N ALA A 107 20.50 1.00 9.90
CA ALA A 107 21.14 1.95 10.80
C ALA A 107 20.62 1.85 12.23
N ALA A 108 19.35 1.56 12.44
CA ALA A 108 18.75 1.39 13.77
C ALA A 108 18.76 -0.07 14.23
N ASP A 109 18.42 -1.02 13.35
CA ASP A 109 18.13 -2.41 13.71
C ASP A 109 19.31 -3.37 13.41
N GLY A 110 20.37 -2.87 12.75
CA GLY A 110 21.58 -3.63 12.44
C GLY A 110 21.28 -4.93 11.70
N THR A 111 21.77 -6.06 12.24
CA THR A 111 21.56 -7.39 11.65
C THR A 111 20.10 -7.86 11.66
N ASN A 112 19.23 -7.20 12.40
CA ASN A 112 17.82 -7.54 12.54
C ASN A 112 16.91 -6.72 11.61
N ALA A 113 17.44 -5.81 10.81
CA ALA A 113 16.67 -4.89 9.97
C ALA A 113 15.62 -5.56 9.07
N THR A 114 15.87 -6.81 8.66
CA THR A 114 14.96 -7.57 7.80
C THR A 114 14.09 -8.59 8.56
N THR A 115 14.44 -8.85 9.83
CA THR A 115 13.73 -9.81 10.70
C THR A 115 13.03 -9.14 11.87
N TYR A 116 13.29 -7.85 12.08
CA TYR A 116 12.58 -7.07 13.09
C TYR A 116 11.07 -7.20 12.89
N ASN A 117 10.40 -7.80 13.87
CA ASN A 117 8.96 -7.98 13.85
C ASN A 117 8.31 -6.93 14.76
N PRO A 118 7.81 -5.81 14.21
CA PRO A 118 7.21 -4.76 15.02
C PRO A 118 6.05 -5.28 15.89
N THR A 119 5.31 -6.29 15.41
CA THR A 119 4.19 -6.86 16.17
C THR A 119 4.69 -7.56 17.44
N GLN A 120 5.70 -8.40 17.35
CA GLN A 120 6.24 -9.12 18.50
C GLN A 120 7.01 -8.19 19.44
N GLN A 121 7.71 -7.20 18.90
CA GLN A 121 8.36 -6.15 19.71
C GLN A 121 7.33 -5.28 20.41
N GLN A 122 6.22 -4.96 19.74
CA GLN A 122 5.12 -4.21 20.37
C GLN A 122 4.47 -5.03 21.50
N VAL A 123 4.29 -6.34 21.32
CA VAL A 123 3.79 -7.24 22.38
C VAL A 123 4.74 -7.23 23.59
N THR A 124 6.05 -7.29 23.37
CA THR A 124 7.03 -7.24 24.47
C THR A 124 7.08 -5.87 25.15
N ALA A 125 7.00 -4.78 24.40
CA ALA A 125 6.93 -3.43 24.95
C ALA A 125 5.64 -3.21 25.76
N ASN A 126 4.51 -3.69 25.24
CA ASN A 126 3.24 -3.64 25.94
C ASN A 126 3.31 -4.44 27.26
N TYR A 127 3.92 -5.64 27.23
CA TYR A 127 4.08 -6.46 28.44
C TYR A 127 4.90 -5.74 29.52
N ALA A 128 6.00 -5.09 29.13
CA ALA A 128 6.81 -4.28 30.06
C ALA A 128 5.98 -3.11 30.64
N THR A 129 5.19 -2.42 29.81
CA THR A 129 4.30 -1.34 30.26
C THR A 129 3.22 -1.86 31.22
N GLN A 130 2.62 -3.01 30.95
CA GLN A 130 1.62 -3.60 31.83
C GLN A 130 2.22 -4.08 33.15
N ALA A 131 3.46 -4.60 33.13
CA ALA A 131 4.22 -4.94 34.34
C ALA A 131 4.42 -3.69 35.22
N GLU A 132 4.81 -2.56 34.64
CA GLU A 132 4.98 -1.29 35.35
C GLU A 132 3.66 -0.81 35.97
N ILE A 133 2.55 -0.88 35.20
CA ILE A 133 1.21 -0.55 35.71
C ILE A 133 0.82 -1.44 36.90
N ALA A 134 1.22 -2.71 36.87
CA ALA A 134 1.00 -3.66 37.96
C ALA A 134 1.97 -3.49 39.13
N GLY A 135 2.88 -2.50 39.08
CA GLY A 135 3.88 -2.22 40.12
C GLY A 135 5.09 -3.17 40.11
N VAL A 136 5.31 -3.86 39.00
CA VAL A 136 6.49 -4.72 38.77
C VAL A 136 7.50 -3.94 37.94
N ASP A 137 8.76 -3.91 38.38
CA ASP A 137 9.85 -3.27 37.62
C ASP A 137 10.02 -3.96 36.26
N PRO A 138 9.83 -3.21 35.14
CA PRO A 138 9.97 -3.75 33.78
C PRO A 138 11.39 -4.26 33.50
N ASP A 139 12.39 -3.77 34.23
CA ASP A 139 13.78 -4.19 34.13
C ASP A 139 14.15 -5.39 35.05
N SER A 140 13.21 -5.88 35.83
CA SER A 140 13.42 -7.04 36.70
C SER A 140 13.83 -8.31 35.94
N ASP A 141 14.56 -9.19 36.58
CA ASP A 141 14.94 -10.50 36.01
C ASP A 141 13.70 -11.34 35.64
N TYR A 142 12.60 -11.16 36.36
CA TYR A 142 11.34 -11.81 36.07
C TYR A 142 10.77 -11.35 34.70
N VAL A 143 10.59 -10.06 34.49
CA VAL A 143 10.05 -9.50 33.24
C VAL A 143 10.95 -9.83 32.05
N LYS A 144 12.27 -9.69 32.22
CA LYS A 144 13.28 -10.08 31.22
C LYS A 144 13.25 -11.58 30.90
N GLY A 145 13.07 -12.40 31.91
CA GLY A 145 12.97 -13.85 31.75
C GLY A 145 11.70 -14.29 31.00
N GLU A 146 10.55 -13.67 31.29
CA GLU A 146 9.29 -13.92 30.59
C GLU A 146 9.37 -13.47 29.13
N THR A 147 9.94 -12.29 28.88
CA THR A 147 10.14 -11.75 27.53
C THR A 147 11.09 -12.63 26.70
N THR A 148 12.20 -13.08 27.31
CA THR A 148 13.13 -14.01 26.66
C THR A 148 12.46 -15.33 26.31
N TYR A 149 11.67 -15.90 27.22
CA TYR A 149 10.90 -17.11 26.95
C TYR A 149 9.89 -16.92 25.82
N TYR A 150 9.14 -15.81 25.87
CA TYR A 150 8.15 -15.45 24.83
C TYR A 150 8.80 -15.42 23.45
N LEU A 151 9.84 -14.62 23.26
CA LEU A 151 10.53 -14.46 21.97
C LEU A 151 11.13 -15.76 21.45
N ALA A 152 11.65 -16.63 22.34
CA ALA A 152 12.22 -17.92 21.96
C ALA A 152 11.18 -18.97 21.53
N ASN A 153 9.91 -18.80 21.89
CA ASN A 153 8.87 -19.82 21.68
C ASN A 153 7.70 -19.37 20.83
N ILE A 154 7.42 -18.07 20.73
CA ILE A 154 6.25 -17.57 20.00
C ILE A 154 6.27 -17.96 18.52
N THR A 155 7.44 -18.03 17.89
CA THR A 155 7.59 -18.43 16.48
C THR A 155 7.23 -19.91 16.20
N LYS A 156 7.05 -20.72 17.25
CA LYS A 156 6.60 -22.12 17.13
C LYS A 156 5.08 -22.27 17.13
N VAL A 157 4.36 -21.20 17.45
CA VAL A 157 2.91 -21.16 17.50
C VAL A 157 2.36 -20.97 16.08
N LYS A 158 1.64 -21.95 15.56
CA LYS A 158 1.08 -21.94 14.20
C LYS A 158 -0.45 -21.85 14.16
N SER A 159 -1.07 -22.00 15.32
CA SER A 159 -2.52 -21.97 15.45
C SER A 159 -2.94 -21.32 16.78
N ILE A 160 -4.23 -20.96 16.84
CA ILE A 160 -4.84 -20.48 18.10
C ILE A 160 -4.71 -21.54 19.18
N ASP A 161 -4.90 -22.82 18.82
CA ASP A 161 -4.81 -23.94 19.78
C ASP A 161 -3.36 -24.12 20.30
N ASP A 162 -2.34 -23.89 19.47
CA ASP A 162 -0.94 -23.90 19.94
C ASP A 162 -0.68 -22.77 20.94
N LEU A 163 -1.18 -21.56 20.68
CA LEU A 163 -1.05 -20.44 21.61
C LEU A 163 -1.74 -20.77 22.95
N MET A 164 -2.96 -21.27 22.89
CA MET A 164 -3.79 -21.53 24.07
C MET A 164 -3.31 -22.75 24.88
N SER A 165 -2.68 -23.72 24.24
CA SER A 165 -2.13 -24.91 24.91
C SER A 165 -0.83 -24.61 25.66
N ASN A 166 -0.04 -23.63 25.21
CA ASN A 166 1.11 -23.14 25.93
C ASN A 166 0.72 -22.05 26.94
N ASN A 167 0.41 -22.47 28.15
CA ASN A 167 -0.12 -21.55 29.17
C ASN A 167 0.78 -20.34 29.45
N ARG A 168 2.10 -20.49 29.33
CA ARG A 168 3.07 -19.40 29.58
C ARG A 168 3.02 -18.36 28.44
N LEU A 169 2.95 -18.79 27.18
CA LEU A 169 2.77 -17.90 26.04
C LEU A 169 1.40 -17.22 26.05
N TYR A 170 0.36 -17.98 26.35
CA TYR A 170 -1.00 -17.46 26.46
C TYR A 170 -1.12 -16.37 27.53
N THR A 171 -0.60 -16.64 28.74
CA THR A 171 -0.59 -15.65 29.84
C THR A 171 0.21 -14.40 29.45
N TYR A 172 1.37 -14.57 28.84
CA TYR A 172 2.18 -13.44 28.39
C TYR A 172 1.45 -12.61 27.34
N ALA A 173 0.86 -13.26 26.33
CA ALA A 173 0.14 -12.59 25.26
C ALA A 173 -1.05 -11.79 25.78
N LEU A 174 -1.87 -12.35 26.67
CA LEU A 174 -3.00 -11.63 27.28
C LEU A 174 -2.52 -10.46 28.16
N ALA A 175 -1.53 -10.72 29.03
CA ALA A 175 -0.99 -9.70 29.91
C ALA A 175 -0.44 -8.49 29.15
N ALA A 176 0.17 -8.68 27.98
CA ALA A 176 0.66 -7.60 27.13
C ALA A 176 -0.44 -6.61 26.68
N PHE A 177 -1.70 -7.04 26.71
CA PHE A 177 -2.85 -6.20 26.37
C PHE A 177 -3.72 -5.85 27.60
N GLY A 178 -3.21 -6.11 28.81
CA GLY A 178 -3.91 -5.80 30.05
C GLY A 178 -5.11 -6.74 30.31
N LEU A 179 -5.07 -7.95 29.74
CA LEU A 179 -6.03 -9.03 29.98
C LEU A 179 -5.44 -10.07 30.94
N ASP A 180 -6.24 -10.54 31.90
CA ASP A 180 -5.80 -11.54 32.87
C ASP A 180 -6.26 -12.95 32.46
N SER A 181 -5.30 -13.80 32.12
CA SER A 181 -5.54 -15.19 31.72
C SER A 181 -6.23 -16.05 32.77
N ALA A 182 -6.26 -15.61 34.05
CA ALA A 182 -6.95 -16.30 35.11
C ALA A 182 -8.46 -15.97 35.20
N THR A 183 -8.85 -14.80 34.70
CA THR A 183 -10.23 -14.31 34.75
C THR A 183 -10.92 -14.33 33.40
N GLU A 184 -10.17 -14.32 32.30
CA GLU A 184 -10.72 -14.38 30.95
C GLU A 184 -11.23 -15.78 30.59
N ASP A 185 -12.43 -15.82 30.00
CA ASP A 185 -12.98 -17.05 29.45
C ASP A 185 -12.20 -17.50 28.21
N LYS A 186 -11.66 -18.72 28.22
CA LYS A 186 -10.83 -19.23 27.12
C LYS A 186 -11.59 -19.39 25.83
N ASP A 187 -12.86 -19.79 25.87
CA ASP A 187 -13.67 -19.96 24.66
C ASP A 187 -14.00 -18.61 24.06
N PHE A 188 -14.23 -17.60 24.90
CA PHE A 188 -14.39 -16.23 24.45
C PHE A 188 -13.13 -15.70 23.77
N ILE A 189 -11.96 -15.81 24.39
CA ILE A 189 -10.68 -15.40 23.77
C ILE A 189 -10.43 -16.16 22.45
N LYS A 190 -10.77 -17.45 22.40
CA LYS A 190 -10.70 -18.22 21.15
C LYS A 190 -11.57 -17.60 20.07
N SER A 191 -12.80 -17.22 20.39
CA SER A 191 -13.71 -16.58 19.44
C SER A 191 -13.22 -15.21 18.96
N VAL A 192 -12.59 -14.43 19.84
CA VAL A 192 -11.93 -13.15 19.52
C VAL A 192 -10.82 -13.35 18.47
N LEU A 193 -9.95 -14.35 18.68
CA LEU A 193 -8.84 -14.64 17.78
C LEU A 193 -9.29 -15.27 16.46
N GLN A 194 -10.34 -16.10 16.47
CA GLN A 194 -10.91 -16.72 15.27
C GLN A 194 -11.60 -15.70 14.36
N GLY A 195 -12.29 -14.72 14.94
CA GLY A 195 -13.00 -13.69 14.19
C GLY A 195 -12.08 -12.65 13.56
N GLY A 196 -10.85 -12.50 14.07
CA GLY A 196 -9.91 -11.47 13.61
C GLY A 196 -10.47 -10.05 13.74
N VAL A 197 -9.98 -9.14 12.89
CA VAL A 197 -10.35 -7.71 12.93
C VAL A 197 -10.82 -7.15 11.58
N SER A 198 -10.81 -7.96 10.52
CA SER A 198 -11.17 -7.51 9.17
C SER A 198 -12.66 -7.23 8.98
N ASP A 199 -13.49 -7.93 9.73
CA ASP A 199 -14.94 -7.73 9.75
C ASP A 199 -15.31 -6.77 10.90
N SER A 200 -16.05 -5.70 10.60
CA SER A 200 -16.56 -4.75 11.60
C SER A 200 -17.45 -5.45 12.66
N ASP A 201 -18.10 -6.54 12.27
CA ASP A 201 -19.01 -7.31 13.12
C ASP A 201 -18.29 -8.47 13.85
N SER A 202 -16.98 -8.59 13.72
CA SER A 202 -16.19 -9.59 14.44
C SER A 202 -16.32 -9.43 15.95
N VAL A 203 -16.21 -10.54 16.69
CA VAL A 203 -16.29 -10.55 18.15
C VAL A 203 -15.33 -9.53 18.78
N ALA A 204 -14.11 -9.41 18.23
CA ALA A 204 -13.11 -8.46 18.70
C ALA A 204 -13.55 -7.00 18.53
N ASN A 205 -14.08 -6.65 17.35
CA ASN A 205 -14.48 -5.28 17.01
C ASN A 205 -15.75 -4.82 17.76
N GLN A 206 -16.63 -5.74 18.10
CA GLN A 206 -17.86 -5.47 18.85
C GLN A 206 -17.61 -5.19 20.34
N GLN A 207 -16.42 -5.49 20.86
CA GLN A 207 -16.13 -5.25 22.27
C GLN A 207 -15.90 -3.77 22.59
N THR A 208 -16.45 -3.33 23.71
CA THR A 208 -16.18 -1.99 24.27
C THR A 208 -14.72 -1.89 24.74
N ASN A 209 -14.19 -2.97 25.35
CA ASN A 209 -12.78 -3.04 25.72
C ASN A 209 -11.92 -3.30 24.48
N LYS A 210 -11.17 -2.27 24.07
CA LYS A 210 -10.31 -2.34 22.88
C LYS A 210 -9.08 -3.23 23.03
N ALA A 211 -8.81 -3.74 24.22
CA ALA A 211 -7.79 -4.75 24.45
C ALA A 211 -7.99 -6.01 23.59
N TYR A 212 -9.24 -6.43 23.41
CA TYR A 212 -9.58 -7.59 22.55
C TYR A 212 -9.30 -7.33 21.07
N THR A 213 -9.62 -6.14 20.59
CA THR A 213 -9.27 -5.74 19.21
C THR A 213 -7.75 -5.68 19.02
N ALA A 214 -7.02 -5.12 19.99
CA ALA A 214 -5.57 -5.06 19.95
C ALA A 214 -4.93 -6.45 19.99
N LEU A 215 -5.42 -7.36 20.84
CA LEU A 215 -4.99 -8.76 20.90
C LEU A 215 -5.24 -9.47 19.56
N ALA A 216 -6.45 -9.36 18.99
CA ALA A 216 -6.79 -9.98 17.72
C ALA A 216 -6.02 -9.37 16.53
N THR A 217 -5.60 -8.11 16.63
CA THR A 217 -4.72 -7.47 15.63
C THR A 217 -3.32 -8.07 15.69
N ALA A 218 -2.74 -8.21 16.89
CA ALA A 218 -1.40 -8.75 17.07
C ALA A 218 -1.31 -10.25 16.73
N PHE A 219 -2.38 -10.99 16.99
CA PHE A 219 -2.49 -12.43 16.75
C PHE A 219 -3.60 -12.74 15.74
N ASN A 220 -3.52 -12.14 14.55
CA ASN A 220 -4.57 -12.25 13.55
C ASN A 220 -4.49 -13.56 12.75
N PHE A 221 -4.79 -14.68 13.43
CA PHE A 221 -4.83 -16.01 12.83
C PHE A 221 -5.89 -16.13 11.73
N ALA A 222 -6.97 -15.33 11.80
CA ALA A 222 -8.00 -15.31 10.77
C ALA A 222 -7.46 -14.84 9.41
N GLN A 223 -6.52 -13.92 9.44
CA GLN A 223 -5.93 -13.35 8.22
C GLN A 223 -4.67 -14.10 7.77
N TYR A 224 -3.82 -14.54 8.71
CA TYR A 224 -2.47 -15.00 8.41
C TYR A 224 -2.24 -16.49 8.71
N GLY A 225 -3.23 -17.19 9.27
CA GLY A 225 -3.14 -18.63 9.53
C GLY A 225 -1.90 -19.03 10.32
N GLU A 226 -1.18 -20.03 9.82
CA GLU A 226 0.03 -20.58 10.45
C GLU A 226 1.19 -19.57 10.53
N ASP A 227 1.19 -18.55 9.68
CA ASP A 227 2.26 -17.56 9.59
C ASP A 227 2.08 -16.39 10.58
N THR A 228 1.01 -16.37 11.36
CA THR A 228 0.65 -15.25 12.25
C THR A 228 1.81 -14.82 13.17
N THR A 229 2.57 -15.77 13.70
CA THR A 229 3.65 -15.50 14.65
C THR A 229 5.06 -15.58 14.04
N THR A 230 5.21 -16.26 12.92
CA THR A 230 6.46 -16.40 12.16
C THR A 230 6.52 -15.49 10.98
N ARG A 231 5.35 -15.00 10.55
CA ARG A 231 5.26 -14.00 9.52
C ARG A 231 6.26 -12.90 9.85
N VAL A 232 7.17 -12.65 8.93
CA VAL A 232 8.07 -11.53 9.01
C VAL A 232 7.20 -10.30 8.79
N ALA A 233 6.49 -9.85 9.82
CA ALA A 233 5.58 -8.72 9.76
C ALA A 233 6.32 -7.46 9.26
N ALA A 234 7.64 -7.39 9.50
CA ALA A 234 8.51 -6.41 8.90
C ALA A 234 8.48 -6.45 7.34
N GLN A 235 8.28 -7.62 6.75
CA GLN A 235 8.37 -7.79 5.29
C GLN A 235 7.01 -7.90 4.60
N GLN A 236 5.93 -8.12 5.34
CA GLN A 236 4.59 -8.17 4.76
C GLN A 236 4.18 -6.84 4.12
N PRO A 237 4.43 -5.67 4.73
CA PRO A 237 4.19 -4.38 4.07
C PRO A 237 4.94 -4.25 2.74
N THR A 238 6.16 -4.79 2.64
CA THR A 238 6.93 -4.81 1.39
C THR A 238 6.27 -5.71 0.34
N VAL A 239 5.77 -6.89 0.75
CA VAL A 239 5.03 -7.79 -0.15
C VAL A 239 3.74 -7.12 -0.63
N ASP A 240 2.97 -6.54 0.27
CA ASP A 240 1.71 -5.86 -0.06
C ASP A 240 1.94 -4.70 -1.04
N MET A 241 3.01 -3.92 -0.83
CA MET A 241 3.41 -2.86 -1.75
C MET A 241 3.88 -3.40 -3.10
N TYR A 242 4.64 -4.50 -3.14
CA TYR A 242 5.05 -5.15 -4.38
C TYR A 242 3.86 -5.63 -5.20
N LEU A 243 2.90 -6.29 -4.57
CA LEU A 243 1.68 -6.75 -5.22
C LEU A 243 0.85 -5.58 -5.74
N ARG A 244 0.73 -4.52 -4.94
CA ARG A 244 0.01 -3.30 -5.32
C ARG A 244 0.69 -2.58 -6.48
N GLN A 245 1.99 -2.42 -6.44
CA GLN A 245 2.79 -1.82 -7.53
C GLN A 245 2.63 -2.64 -8.81
N THR A 246 2.72 -3.98 -8.71
CA THR A 246 2.52 -4.87 -9.86
C THR A 246 1.12 -4.78 -10.45
N LEU A 247 0.07 -4.64 -9.60
CA LEU A 247 -1.29 -4.40 -10.07
C LEU A 247 -1.40 -3.09 -10.87
N GLU A 248 -0.80 -2.02 -10.35
CA GLU A 248 -0.78 -0.71 -10.99
C GLU A 248 -0.05 -0.75 -12.34
N GLU A 249 1.11 -1.41 -12.41
CA GLU A 249 1.87 -1.60 -13.65
C GLU A 249 1.11 -2.42 -14.70
N ASN A 250 0.52 -3.55 -14.28
CA ASN A 250 -0.29 -4.38 -15.17
C ASN A 250 -1.47 -3.59 -15.76
N ALA A 251 -2.10 -2.75 -14.96
CA ALA A 251 -3.14 -1.84 -15.42
C ALA A 251 -2.59 -0.80 -16.43
N GLY A 252 -1.40 -0.28 -16.16
CA GLY A 252 -0.70 0.70 -17.00
C GLY A 252 -0.31 0.16 -18.37
N GLN A 253 0.04 -1.11 -18.48
CA GLN A 253 0.31 -1.76 -19.77
C GLN A 253 -0.88 -1.70 -20.73
N THR A 254 -2.09 -1.66 -20.19
CA THR A 254 -3.32 -1.57 -20.97
C THR A 254 -3.82 -0.13 -21.08
N ASN A 255 -3.76 0.62 -19.98
CA ASN A 255 -4.25 2.00 -19.90
C ASN A 255 -3.53 2.77 -18.78
N GLU A 256 -2.69 3.71 -19.18
CA GLU A 256 -1.90 4.54 -18.24
C GLU A 256 -2.79 5.37 -17.30
N GLY A 257 -3.95 5.83 -17.74
CA GLY A 257 -4.90 6.54 -16.88
C GLY A 257 -5.43 5.67 -15.74
N VAL A 258 -5.57 4.36 -15.96
CA VAL A 258 -5.97 3.43 -14.90
C VAL A 258 -4.85 3.28 -13.87
N ARG A 259 -3.60 3.14 -14.32
CA ARG A 259 -2.43 3.10 -13.43
C ARG A 259 -2.35 4.35 -12.55
N LEU A 260 -2.47 5.52 -13.17
CA LEU A 260 -2.41 6.80 -12.47
C LEU A 260 -3.56 6.96 -11.46
N ALA A 261 -4.78 6.51 -11.79
CA ALA A 261 -5.92 6.54 -10.87
C ALA A 261 -5.70 5.63 -9.65
N LEU A 262 -5.21 4.40 -9.87
CA LEU A 262 -4.90 3.44 -8.80
C LEU A 262 -3.75 3.94 -7.91
N TYR A 263 -2.73 4.51 -8.52
CA TYR A 263 -1.61 5.12 -7.81
C TYR A 263 -2.08 6.28 -6.92
N PHE A 264 -2.87 7.21 -7.48
CA PHE A 264 -3.43 8.33 -6.71
C PHE A 264 -4.31 7.83 -5.57
N GLN A 265 -5.20 6.86 -5.81
CA GLN A 265 -6.04 6.24 -4.77
C GLN A 265 -5.20 5.72 -3.59
N ARG A 266 -4.08 5.08 -3.87
CA ARG A 266 -3.17 4.55 -2.84
C ARG A 266 -2.47 5.65 -2.05
N LYS A 267 -2.07 6.73 -2.72
CA LYS A 267 -1.32 7.84 -2.11
C LYS A 267 -2.19 8.90 -1.45
N ALA A 268 -3.44 9.00 -1.81
CA ALA A 268 -4.37 10.02 -1.36
C ALA A 268 -4.44 10.21 0.17
N PRO A 269 -4.47 9.14 1.01
CA PRO A 269 -4.51 9.30 2.46
C PRO A 269 -3.27 9.99 3.05
N ASP A 270 -2.11 9.86 2.39
CA ASP A 270 -0.81 10.36 2.85
C ASP A 270 -0.55 11.80 2.42
N ILE A 271 -1.38 12.36 1.53
CA ILE A 271 -1.23 13.74 1.05
C ILE A 271 -1.60 14.71 2.18
N THR A 272 -0.64 15.54 2.56
CA THR A 272 -0.81 16.56 3.61
C THR A 272 -0.70 17.99 3.10
N SER A 273 -0.09 18.17 1.94
CA SER A 273 0.09 19.48 1.30
C SER A 273 0.06 19.37 -0.23
N TRP A 274 -0.21 20.49 -0.91
CA TRP A 274 -0.11 20.56 -2.37
C TRP A 274 1.33 20.39 -2.86
N TYR A 275 2.31 20.67 -2.01
CA TYR A 275 3.72 20.42 -2.33
C TYR A 275 4.04 18.93 -2.38
N ASP A 276 3.36 18.09 -1.58
CA ASP A 276 3.50 16.62 -1.68
C ASP A 276 3.00 16.14 -3.05
N VAL A 277 1.90 16.70 -3.54
CA VAL A 277 1.36 16.41 -4.88
C VAL A 277 2.33 16.88 -5.96
N LEU A 278 2.90 18.09 -5.82
CA LEU A 278 3.79 18.68 -6.82
C LEU A 278 5.18 18.02 -6.85
N ALA A 279 5.61 17.45 -5.73
CA ALA A 279 6.85 16.67 -5.64
C ALA A 279 6.75 15.31 -6.38
N ASP A 280 5.54 14.81 -6.61
CA ASP A 280 5.28 13.57 -7.32
C ASP A 280 4.64 13.85 -8.69
N THR A 281 5.38 13.55 -9.75
CA THR A 281 4.95 13.84 -11.12
C THR A 281 3.65 13.14 -11.51
N ALA A 282 3.41 11.93 -10.98
CA ALA A 282 2.19 11.17 -11.24
C ALA A 282 0.99 11.78 -10.53
N LEU A 283 1.13 12.14 -9.25
CA LEU A 283 0.08 12.83 -8.49
C LEU A 283 -0.25 14.19 -9.12
N ALA A 284 0.77 14.99 -9.45
CA ALA A 284 0.60 16.28 -10.11
C ALA A 284 -0.11 16.15 -11.47
N SER A 285 0.22 15.11 -12.24
CA SER A 285 -0.45 14.82 -13.53
C SER A 285 -1.93 14.51 -13.33
N VAL A 286 -2.28 13.68 -12.34
CA VAL A 286 -3.68 13.36 -12.01
C VAL A 286 -4.47 14.62 -11.66
N VAL A 287 -3.92 15.49 -10.80
CA VAL A 287 -4.61 16.72 -10.38
C VAL A 287 -4.76 17.68 -11.58
N ARG A 288 -3.71 17.90 -12.37
CA ARG A 288 -3.79 18.75 -13.57
C ARG A 288 -4.84 18.24 -14.54
N THR A 289 -4.83 16.96 -14.85
CA THR A 289 -5.79 16.34 -15.77
C THR A 289 -7.22 16.45 -15.24
N ALA A 290 -7.45 16.15 -13.96
CA ALA A 290 -8.77 16.28 -13.34
C ALA A 290 -9.31 17.72 -13.38
N LEU A 291 -8.42 18.71 -13.28
CA LEU A 291 -8.77 20.13 -13.38
C LEU A 291 -8.90 20.63 -14.83
N GLY A 292 -8.54 19.80 -15.82
CA GLY A 292 -8.54 20.20 -17.24
C GLY A 292 -7.45 21.23 -17.58
N LEU A 293 -6.36 21.24 -16.82
CA LEU A 293 -5.24 22.15 -17.04
C LEU A 293 -4.33 21.60 -18.16
N PRO A 294 -3.78 22.48 -19.02
CA PRO A 294 -2.88 22.05 -20.08
C PRO A 294 -1.53 21.55 -19.51
N ASP A 295 -0.83 20.67 -20.24
CA ASP A 295 0.46 20.14 -19.85
C ASP A 295 1.52 21.23 -19.61
N SER A 296 1.43 22.35 -20.35
CA SER A 296 2.30 23.50 -20.15
C SER A 296 2.20 24.12 -18.76
N PHE A 297 1.09 23.87 -18.02
CA PHE A 297 0.97 24.33 -16.63
C PHE A 297 1.98 23.66 -15.69
N ALA A 298 2.50 22.49 -16.04
CA ALA A 298 3.56 21.82 -15.28
C ALA A 298 4.87 22.63 -15.21
N THR A 299 5.09 23.56 -16.12
CA THR A 299 6.29 24.43 -16.14
C THR A 299 6.07 25.78 -15.42
N ALA A 300 4.86 26.02 -14.89
CA ALA A 300 4.58 27.21 -14.10
C ALA A 300 5.32 27.17 -12.77
N ASP A 301 5.47 28.35 -12.16
CA ASP A 301 6.00 28.48 -10.81
C ASP A 301 5.27 27.56 -9.81
N ILE A 302 6.02 26.87 -8.95
CA ILE A 302 5.49 25.83 -8.06
C ILE A 302 4.46 26.39 -7.07
N ASP A 303 4.68 27.61 -6.56
CA ASP A 303 3.76 28.24 -5.63
C ASP A 303 2.45 28.63 -6.30
N LYS A 304 2.50 29.04 -7.59
CA LYS A 304 1.31 29.30 -8.38
C LYS A 304 0.53 28.03 -8.68
N GLN A 305 1.23 26.91 -8.91
CA GLN A 305 0.59 25.61 -9.09
C GLN A 305 -0.12 25.20 -7.80
N ALA A 306 0.57 25.24 -6.64
CA ALA A 306 0.01 24.92 -5.32
C ALA A 306 -1.21 25.78 -5.01
N GLN A 307 -1.11 27.11 -5.19
CA GLN A 307 -2.20 28.05 -4.97
C GLN A 307 -3.43 27.77 -5.85
N LEU A 308 -3.22 27.42 -7.12
CA LEU A 308 -4.34 27.08 -8.00
C LEU A 308 -5.03 25.79 -7.57
N PHE A 309 -4.26 24.77 -7.17
CA PHE A 309 -4.81 23.51 -6.68
C PHE A 309 -5.64 23.74 -5.41
N GLU A 310 -5.12 24.52 -4.45
CA GLU A 310 -5.82 24.89 -3.21
C GLU A 310 -7.11 25.65 -3.46
N GLN A 311 -7.14 26.55 -4.44
CA GLN A 311 -8.36 27.27 -4.82
C GLN A 311 -9.45 26.39 -5.43
N LYS A 312 -9.09 25.24 -6.01
CA LYS A 312 -10.00 24.37 -6.77
C LYS A 312 -10.39 23.10 -6.03
N LEU A 313 -9.58 22.64 -5.10
CA LEU A 313 -9.71 21.36 -4.41
C LEU A 313 -9.37 21.50 -2.93
N ASP A 314 -9.96 20.66 -2.10
CA ASP A 314 -9.60 20.53 -0.69
C ASP A 314 -8.88 19.19 -0.49
N ILE A 315 -7.66 19.22 0.08
CA ILE A 315 -6.90 18.01 0.42
C ILE A 315 -7.68 17.09 1.36
N ALA A 316 -8.50 17.65 2.25
CA ALA A 316 -9.33 16.86 3.16
C ALA A 316 -10.30 15.94 2.41
N ASP A 317 -10.73 16.31 1.20
CA ASP A 317 -11.62 15.50 0.35
C ASP A 317 -10.95 14.19 -0.12
N PHE A 318 -9.63 14.13 -0.16
CA PHE A 318 -8.90 12.92 -0.53
C PHE A 318 -8.89 11.86 0.57
N LYS A 319 -9.26 12.22 1.80
CA LYS A 319 -9.41 11.30 2.94
C LYS A 319 -10.84 10.76 3.07
N ASP A 320 -11.77 11.34 2.34
CA ASP A 320 -13.16 10.89 2.25
C ASP A 320 -13.32 9.95 1.04
N PRO A 321 -13.69 8.68 1.23
CA PRO A 321 -13.78 7.70 0.14
C PRO A 321 -14.72 8.11 -1.00
N ASP A 322 -15.86 8.73 -0.70
CA ASP A 322 -16.85 9.11 -1.70
C ASP A 322 -16.36 10.31 -2.53
N LYS A 323 -15.73 11.28 -1.88
CA LYS A 323 -15.17 12.45 -2.54
C LYS A 323 -13.94 12.07 -3.38
N LEU A 324 -13.07 11.21 -2.86
CA LEU A 324 -11.93 10.67 -3.61
C LEU A 324 -12.41 9.90 -4.85
N ASN A 325 -13.43 9.05 -4.71
CA ASN A 325 -14.01 8.33 -5.85
C ASN A 325 -14.60 9.30 -6.90
N SER A 326 -15.27 10.36 -6.46
CA SER A 326 -15.80 11.41 -7.35
C SER A 326 -14.68 12.15 -8.10
N PHE A 327 -13.59 12.49 -7.40
CA PHE A 327 -12.41 13.10 -8.00
C PHE A 327 -11.75 12.17 -9.03
N LEU A 328 -11.57 10.89 -8.73
CA LEU A 328 -10.97 9.91 -9.64
C LEU A 328 -11.89 9.58 -10.83
N THR A 329 -13.21 9.64 -10.65
CA THR A 329 -14.18 9.56 -11.75
C THR A 329 -14.00 10.73 -12.72
N ARG A 330 -13.84 11.93 -12.20
CA ARG A 330 -13.55 13.12 -13.00
C ARG A 330 -12.20 12.99 -13.72
N PHE A 331 -11.16 12.58 -13.00
CA PHE A 331 -9.83 12.36 -13.59
C PHE A 331 -9.89 11.38 -14.75
N THR A 332 -10.46 10.17 -14.54
CA THR A 332 -10.51 9.12 -15.57
C THR A 332 -11.30 9.56 -16.81
N SER A 333 -12.36 10.34 -16.62
CA SER A 333 -13.15 10.92 -17.72
C SER A 333 -12.35 11.97 -18.50
N MET A 334 -11.65 12.87 -17.80
CA MET A 334 -10.80 13.88 -18.43
C MET A 334 -9.60 13.28 -19.14
N TYR A 335 -9.02 12.21 -18.53
CA TYR A 335 -7.92 11.47 -19.14
C TYR A 335 -8.34 10.83 -20.46
N GLU A 336 -9.52 10.21 -20.53
CA GLU A 336 -10.06 9.61 -21.76
C GLU A 336 -10.26 10.66 -22.86
N ILE A 337 -10.71 11.86 -22.50
CA ILE A 337 -10.88 12.98 -23.45
C ILE A 337 -9.52 13.46 -23.97
N ALA A 338 -8.51 13.55 -23.10
CA ALA A 338 -7.18 14.02 -23.46
C ALA A 338 -6.36 12.95 -24.23
N ASN A 339 -6.67 11.66 -24.02
CA ASN A 339 -5.96 10.53 -24.61
C ASN A 339 -6.94 9.59 -25.34
N PRO A 340 -7.61 10.03 -26.40
CA PRO A 340 -8.61 9.23 -27.07
C PRO A 340 -7.96 7.98 -27.69
N THR A 341 -8.41 6.80 -27.27
CA THR A 341 -8.09 5.56 -27.99
C THR A 341 -8.78 5.62 -29.36
N SER A 342 -8.07 5.26 -30.41
CA SER A 342 -8.46 5.45 -31.84
C SER A 342 -9.84 4.94 -32.25
N THR A 343 -10.55 4.21 -31.37
CA THR A 343 -11.92 3.71 -31.56
C THR A 343 -12.99 4.65 -31.00
N ALA A 344 -12.66 5.51 -30.01
CA ALA A 344 -13.64 6.39 -29.38
C ALA A 344 -13.80 7.72 -30.12
N VAL A 345 -12.73 8.21 -30.77
CA VAL A 345 -12.73 9.49 -31.49
C VAL A 345 -13.73 9.49 -32.66
N THR A 346 -13.89 8.35 -33.35
CA THR A 346 -14.83 8.24 -34.47
C THR A 346 -16.29 8.38 -34.03
N SER A 347 -16.64 7.91 -32.84
CA SER A 347 -18.01 7.92 -32.35
C SER A 347 -18.41 9.26 -31.74
N VAL A 348 -17.50 9.93 -31.02
CA VAL A 348 -17.79 11.23 -30.39
C VAL A 348 -17.69 12.37 -31.41
N SER A 349 -16.74 12.32 -32.34
CA SER A 349 -16.64 13.32 -33.43
C SER A 349 -17.86 13.31 -34.36
N VAL A 350 -18.45 12.13 -34.54
CA VAL A 350 -19.70 12.01 -35.34
C VAL A 350 -20.93 12.60 -34.61
N LEU A 351 -20.93 12.52 -33.25
CA LEU A 351 -22.03 13.10 -32.44
C LEU A 351 -21.99 14.64 -32.35
N PHE A 352 -20.81 15.23 -32.48
CA PHE A 352 -20.61 16.69 -32.39
C PHE A 352 -20.17 17.35 -33.71
N ALA A 353 -20.01 16.57 -34.79
CA ALA A 353 -19.87 17.13 -36.11
C ALA A 353 -21.19 17.84 -36.46
N GLN A 354 -21.15 19.15 -36.56
CA GLN A 354 -22.29 19.89 -37.15
C GLN A 354 -22.63 19.25 -38.50
N PRO A 355 -23.91 19.02 -38.82
CA PRO A 355 -24.28 18.52 -40.12
C PRO A 355 -23.74 19.51 -41.17
N THR A 356 -22.62 19.10 -41.80
CA THR A 356 -22.22 19.75 -43.04
C THR A 356 -23.41 19.65 -43.96
N THR A 357 -23.93 20.79 -44.35
CA THR A 357 -25.00 21.02 -45.31
C THR A 357 -25.33 19.79 -46.12
N VAL A 358 -26.59 19.35 -46.05
CA VAL A 358 -27.14 18.33 -46.94
C VAL A 358 -27.14 18.88 -48.33
N GLY A 359 -25.99 18.95 -48.95
CA GLY A 359 -25.83 19.14 -50.36
C GLY A 359 -25.95 17.75 -51.00
N ILE A 360 -26.93 17.61 -51.85
CA ILE A 360 -27.05 16.44 -52.75
C ILE A 360 -25.69 16.32 -53.46
N SER A 361 -24.98 15.17 -53.31
CA SER A 361 -23.67 15.00 -53.94
C SER A 361 -23.83 15.16 -55.47
N THR A 362 -22.84 15.74 -56.12
CA THR A 362 -22.79 15.86 -57.59
C THR A 362 -22.99 14.53 -58.29
N ASP A 363 -22.54 13.42 -57.68
CA ASP A 363 -22.74 12.07 -58.22
C ASP A 363 -24.21 11.62 -58.13
N LEU A 364 -24.94 12.00 -57.10
CA LEU A 364 -26.38 11.72 -57.00
C LEU A 364 -27.19 12.58 -57.98
N MET A 365 -26.78 13.83 -58.24
CA MET A 365 -27.39 14.66 -59.27
C MET A 365 -27.13 14.12 -60.68
N MET A 366 -25.92 13.63 -60.98
CA MET A 366 -25.60 12.96 -62.24
C MET A 366 -26.38 11.65 -62.43
N ALA A 367 -26.52 10.85 -61.40
CA ALA A 367 -27.28 9.61 -61.44
C ALA A 367 -28.78 9.86 -61.66
N MET A 368 -29.32 10.91 -61.06
CA MET A 368 -30.72 11.34 -61.33
C MET A 368 -30.93 11.90 -62.73
N GLN A 369 -29.91 12.52 -63.34
CA GLN A 369 -29.97 12.99 -64.71
C GLN A 369 -29.94 11.86 -65.75
N GLN A 370 -29.27 10.74 -65.45
CA GLN A 370 -29.21 9.53 -66.29
C GLN A 370 -30.47 8.67 -66.21
N LEU A 371 -31.36 8.90 -65.24
CA LEU A 371 -32.62 8.17 -65.11
C LEU A 371 -33.78 8.88 -65.85
N LYS A 372 -33.52 9.93 -66.60
CA LYS A 372 -34.52 10.73 -67.30
C LYS A 372 -34.57 10.47 -68.84
N PHE A 373 -34.13 9.32 -69.29
CA PHE A 373 -34.36 8.83 -70.66
C PHE A 373 -34.82 7.38 -70.66
#